data_7d05db65a8a353b5c3732e4a7148f5b8
#
_entry.id   7d05db65a8a353b5c3732e4a7148f5b8
#
_cell.length_a   1.000
_cell.length_b   1.000
_cell.length_c   1.000
_cell.angle_alpha   90.00
_cell.angle_beta   90.00
_cell.angle_gamma   90.00
#
_symmetry.space_group_name_H-M   'P 1'
#
loop_
_entity.id
_entity.type
_entity.pdbx_description
1 polymer ?
#
loop_
_entity_poly.entity_id
_entity_poly.type
_entity_poly.pdbx_seq_one_letter_code
_entity_poly.pdbx_strand_id
1 'polypeptide(L)'
;MKIESVSTVPASREDTWAVVMDIPKAASCIPGIKEVTPEGEGRYQATFQARVGPMSINLSGTITVLSQDDVSGKATFLVEANDRRVGGGVKTNMAMKVNTKTANESELEIMADTTFMGRLGELGQPIIRRKARNTLEDFMKNLGKLLAP
;
A
#
# COMPACT_ATOMS: atom_id res chain seq x y z
N MET A 1 13.27 -6.37 -1.36
CA MET A 1 12.25 -7.45 -1.44
C MET A 1 11.13 -6.98 -2.36
N LYS A 2 10.84 -7.76 -3.39
CA LYS A 2 9.77 -7.44 -4.34
C LYS A 2 8.57 -8.31 -4.11
N ILE A 3 7.38 -7.70 -4.11
CA ILE A 3 6.11 -8.39 -4.03
C ILE A 3 5.20 -7.84 -5.13
N GLU A 4 4.55 -8.75 -5.83
CA GLU A 4 3.62 -8.42 -6.90
C GLU A 4 2.27 -9.06 -6.62
N SER A 5 1.21 -8.37 -6.99
CA SER A 5 -0.15 -8.89 -6.85
C SER A 5 -1.02 -8.38 -7.99
N VAL A 6 -1.89 -9.25 -8.47
CA VAL A 6 -2.89 -8.91 -9.48
C VAL A 6 -4.23 -9.43 -8.97
N SER A 7 -5.22 -8.57 -8.89
CA SER A 7 -6.55 -8.95 -8.38
C SER A 7 -7.66 -8.31 -9.21
N THR A 8 -8.76 -9.05 -9.34
CA THR A 8 -9.98 -8.51 -9.93
C THR A 8 -10.74 -7.70 -8.87
N VAL A 9 -11.17 -6.50 -9.25
CA VAL A 9 -11.93 -5.58 -8.41
C VAL A 9 -13.34 -5.49 -8.98
N PRO A 10 -14.40 -5.61 -8.15
CA PRO A 10 -15.79 -5.59 -8.63
C PRO A 10 -16.30 -4.17 -8.89
N ALA A 11 -15.57 -3.41 -9.67
CA ALA A 11 -15.90 -2.05 -10.05
C ALA A 11 -15.23 -1.70 -11.38
N SER A 12 -15.76 -0.71 -12.08
CA SER A 12 -15.18 -0.22 -13.31
C SER A 12 -13.76 0.30 -13.09
N ARG A 13 -12.99 0.41 -14.17
CA ARG A 13 -11.66 1.02 -14.12
C ARG A 13 -11.72 2.43 -13.53
N GLU A 14 -12.68 3.21 -13.94
CA GLU A 14 -12.84 4.60 -13.50
C GLU A 14 -13.13 4.67 -11.99
N ASP A 15 -14.06 3.86 -11.49
CA ASP A 15 -14.41 3.84 -10.08
C ASP A 15 -13.25 3.32 -9.22
N THR A 16 -12.57 2.28 -9.70
CA THR A 16 -11.41 1.74 -9.00
C THR A 16 -10.28 2.76 -8.95
N TRP A 17 -9.99 3.42 -10.06
CA TRP A 17 -8.96 4.46 -10.12
C TRP A 17 -9.25 5.61 -9.16
N ALA A 18 -10.49 6.07 -9.13
CA ALA A 18 -10.91 7.15 -8.23
C ALA A 18 -10.63 6.81 -6.76
N VAL A 19 -10.84 5.56 -6.36
CA VAL A 19 -10.61 5.12 -4.98
C VAL A 19 -9.12 4.94 -4.70
N VAL A 20 -8.37 4.29 -5.59
CA VAL A 20 -6.94 4.04 -5.32
C VAL A 20 -6.12 5.34 -5.34
N MET A 21 -6.56 6.37 -6.03
CA MET A 21 -5.90 7.67 -6.04
C MET A 21 -6.40 8.62 -4.95
N ASP A 22 -7.46 8.26 -4.25
CA ASP A 22 -7.86 8.92 -3.00
C ASP A 22 -7.05 8.27 -1.88
N ILE A 23 -5.85 8.81 -1.62
CA ILE A 23 -4.87 8.16 -0.75
C ILE A 23 -5.40 7.85 0.66
N PRO A 24 -6.09 8.78 1.36
CA PRO A 24 -6.67 8.44 2.66
C PRO A 24 -7.66 7.28 2.59
N LYS A 25 -8.50 7.25 1.56
CA LYS A 25 -9.50 6.20 1.37
C LYS A 25 -8.86 4.85 1.05
N ALA A 26 -7.92 4.84 0.12
CA ALA A 26 -7.19 3.62 -0.23
C ALA A 26 -6.39 3.10 0.97
N ALA A 27 -5.73 3.98 1.70
CA ALA A 27 -4.94 3.60 2.87
C ALA A 27 -5.81 2.99 3.97
N SER A 28 -7.08 3.41 4.10
CA SER A 28 -8.00 2.84 5.07
C SER A 28 -8.25 1.34 4.85
N CYS A 29 -7.95 0.84 3.66
CA CYS A 29 -8.05 -0.59 3.33
C CYS A 29 -6.84 -1.39 3.81
N ILE A 30 -5.78 -0.75 4.26
CA ILE A 30 -4.57 -1.40 4.75
C ILE A 30 -4.71 -1.65 6.25
N PRO A 31 -4.72 -2.92 6.70
CA PRO A 31 -4.79 -3.21 8.14
C PRO A 31 -3.60 -2.61 8.87
N GLY A 32 -3.86 -1.93 9.98
CA GLY A 32 -2.82 -1.32 10.78
C GLY A 32 -2.54 0.15 10.51
N ILE A 33 -3.01 0.69 9.41
CA ILE A 33 -2.96 2.13 9.16
C ILE A 33 -3.88 2.83 10.16
N LYS A 34 -3.37 3.84 10.85
CA LYS A 34 -4.13 4.58 11.88
C LYS A 34 -4.53 5.96 11.44
N GLU A 35 -3.60 6.73 10.95
CA GLU A 35 -3.84 8.11 10.56
C GLU A 35 -3.21 8.37 9.21
N VAL A 36 -3.97 9.03 8.33
CA VAL A 36 -3.46 9.48 7.04
C VAL A 36 -3.93 10.91 6.85
N THR A 37 -2.99 11.85 6.86
CA THR A 37 -3.29 13.26 6.75
C THR A 37 -2.50 13.91 5.62
N PRO A 38 -3.12 14.78 4.81
CA PRO A 38 -2.39 15.51 3.78
C PRO A 38 -1.29 16.39 4.38
N GLU A 39 -0.13 16.41 3.71
CA GLU A 39 1.03 17.23 4.12
C GLU A 39 1.53 18.06 2.94
N GLY A 40 0.66 18.47 2.07
CA GLY A 40 1.00 19.18 0.85
C GLY A 40 0.50 18.39 -0.35
N GLU A 41 0.77 18.90 -1.53
CA GLU A 41 0.29 18.30 -2.76
C GLU A 41 0.99 16.97 -3.03
N GLY A 42 0.19 15.91 -3.17
CA GLY A 42 0.69 14.56 -3.47
C GLY A 42 1.48 13.92 -2.34
N ARG A 43 1.40 14.46 -1.13
CA ARG A 43 2.16 13.95 0.00
C ARG A 43 1.28 13.82 1.24
N TYR A 44 1.42 12.70 1.95
CA TYR A 44 0.60 12.36 3.10
C TYR A 44 1.46 11.85 4.24
N GLN A 45 1.10 12.19 5.47
CA GLN A 45 1.66 11.55 6.65
C GLN A 45 0.79 10.39 7.04
N ALA A 46 1.42 9.29 7.48
CA ALA A 46 0.71 8.10 7.90
C ALA A 46 1.41 7.41 9.06
N THR A 47 0.62 6.76 9.90
CA THR A 47 1.12 5.87 10.95
C THR A 47 0.59 4.47 10.70
N PHE A 48 1.43 3.47 11.01
CA PHE A 48 1.11 2.07 10.78
C PHE A 48 1.55 1.25 11.97
N GLN A 49 0.65 0.42 12.50
CA GLN A 49 0.96 -0.48 13.59
C GLN A 49 0.77 -1.92 13.13
N ALA A 50 1.76 -2.75 13.37
CA ALA A 50 1.69 -4.16 13.00
C ALA A 50 2.52 -5.02 13.94
N ARG A 51 2.16 -6.30 13.96
CA ARG A 51 2.96 -7.32 14.60
C ARG A 51 3.62 -8.16 13.52
N VAL A 52 4.95 -8.22 13.56
CA VAL A 52 5.76 -8.96 12.58
C VAL A 52 6.60 -9.96 13.35
N GLY A 53 6.20 -11.24 13.30
CA GLY A 53 6.80 -12.26 14.15
C GLY A 53 6.65 -11.89 15.64
N PRO A 54 7.74 -11.91 16.43
CA PRO A 54 7.69 -11.54 17.85
C PRO A 54 7.73 -10.02 18.08
N MET A 55 7.82 -9.22 17.03
CA MET A 55 8.08 -7.79 17.14
C MET A 55 6.81 -6.98 16.86
N SER A 56 6.50 -6.04 17.77
CA SER A 56 5.45 -5.04 17.55
C SER A 56 6.10 -3.78 16.99
N ILE A 57 5.64 -3.32 15.83
CA ILE A 57 6.20 -2.15 15.16
C ILE A 57 5.17 -1.02 15.05
N ASN A 58 5.66 0.20 15.20
CA ASN A 58 4.89 1.43 15.00
C ASN A 58 5.68 2.32 14.05
N LEU A 59 5.26 2.32 12.79
CA LEU A 59 5.92 3.10 11.75
C LEU A 59 5.23 4.46 11.61
N SER A 60 6.02 5.50 11.52
CA SER A 60 5.54 6.85 11.19
C SER A 60 6.33 7.36 10.00
N GLY A 61 5.64 7.87 9.01
CA GLY A 61 6.31 8.30 7.81
C GLY A 61 5.39 8.96 6.80
N THR A 62 5.84 8.94 5.55
CA THR A 62 5.19 9.66 4.46
C THR A 62 4.88 8.74 3.28
N ILE A 63 3.79 9.06 2.62
CA ILE A 63 3.40 8.50 1.33
C ILE A 63 3.46 9.64 0.33
N THR A 64 4.29 9.49 -0.70
CA THR A 64 4.44 10.50 -1.75
C THR A 64 3.98 9.92 -3.08
N VAL A 65 3.08 10.61 -3.77
CA VAL A 65 2.70 10.26 -5.13
C VAL A 65 3.77 10.82 -6.06
N LEU A 66 4.57 9.94 -6.66
CA LEU A 66 5.66 10.35 -7.55
C LEU A 66 5.16 10.62 -8.96
N SER A 67 4.21 9.82 -9.44
CA SER A 67 3.61 10.00 -10.75
C SER A 67 2.18 9.51 -10.75
N GLN A 68 1.37 10.13 -11.59
CA GLN A 68 -0.04 9.76 -11.76
C GLN A 68 -0.44 10.07 -13.19
N ASP A 69 -0.89 9.04 -13.90
CA ASP A 69 -1.40 9.16 -15.26
C ASP A 69 -2.82 8.61 -15.31
N ASP A 70 -3.79 9.51 -15.30
CA ASP A 70 -5.21 9.15 -15.29
C ASP A 70 -5.65 8.45 -16.57
N VAL A 71 -4.98 8.76 -17.70
CA VAL A 71 -5.33 8.18 -18.99
C VAL A 71 -4.92 6.71 -19.05
N SER A 72 -3.70 6.39 -18.66
CA SER A 72 -3.20 5.01 -18.68
C SER A 72 -3.58 4.22 -17.43
N GLY A 73 -4.02 4.90 -16.36
CA GLY A 73 -4.33 4.25 -15.10
C GLY A 73 -3.10 3.72 -14.38
N LYS A 74 -2.01 4.47 -14.43
CA LYS A 74 -0.74 4.11 -13.78
C LYS A 74 -0.33 5.17 -12.78
N ALA A 75 0.21 4.73 -11.64
CA ALA A 75 0.75 5.63 -10.64
C ALA A 75 1.95 4.98 -9.94
N THR A 76 2.87 5.82 -9.47
CA THR A 76 4.00 5.37 -8.66
C THR A 76 4.06 6.15 -7.36
N PHE A 77 4.51 5.48 -6.32
CA PHE A 77 4.53 6.02 -4.96
C PHE A 77 5.85 5.72 -4.29
N LEU A 78 6.24 6.60 -3.37
CA LEU A 78 7.34 6.36 -2.45
C LEU A 78 6.79 6.39 -1.03
N VAL A 79 7.03 5.32 -0.28
CA VAL A 79 6.66 5.23 1.13
C VAL A 79 7.94 5.12 1.95
N GLU A 80 8.10 6.04 2.90
CA GLU A 80 9.24 6.04 3.82
C GLU A 80 8.72 6.17 5.24
N ALA A 81 9.12 5.27 6.13
CA ALA A 81 8.65 5.27 7.51
C ALA A 81 9.69 4.69 8.44
N ASN A 82 9.65 5.11 9.70
CA ASN A 82 10.58 4.69 10.73
C ASN A 82 9.86 4.34 12.02
N ASP A 83 10.45 3.42 12.78
CA ASP A 83 10.08 3.10 14.15
C ASP A 83 11.26 3.45 15.06
N ARG A 84 11.14 4.55 15.79
CA ARG A 84 12.23 5.03 16.67
C ARG A 84 12.47 4.10 17.84
N ARG A 85 11.44 3.47 18.35
CA ARG A 85 11.55 2.59 19.52
C ARG A 85 12.32 1.32 19.18
N VAL A 86 12.00 0.72 18.05
CA VAL A 86 12.66 -0.50 17.59
C VAL A 86 14.02 -0.18 16.95
N GLY A 87 14.13 1.00 16.36
CA GLY A 87 15.38 1.40 15.69
C GLY A 87 15.47 0.83 14.28
N GLY A 88 14.53 1.19 13.42
CA GLY A 88 14.55 0.73 12.04
C GLY A 88 13.54 1.46 11.18
N GLY A 89 13.55 1.16 9.91
CA GLY A 89 12.66 1.79 8.95
C GLY A 89 12.41 0.96 7.72
N VAL A 90 11.51 1.47 6.88
CA VAL A 90 11.18 0.88 5.60
C VAL A 90 11.17 1.95 4.53
N LYS A 91 11.57 1.57 3.32
CA LYS A 91 11.43 2.38 2.13
C LYS A 91 10.85 1.51 1.03
N THR A 92 9.70 1.90 0.51
CA THR A 92 9.00 1.15 -0.52
C THR A 92 8.79 2.02 -1.76
N ASN A 93 9.24 1.51 -2.90
CA ASN A 93 8.85 2.03 -4.21
C ASN A 93 7.70 1.15 -4.71
N MET A 94 6.57 1.77 -5.00
CA MET A 94 5.37 1.04 -5.40
C MET A 94 4.84 1.56 -6.72
N ALA A 95 4.39 0.64 -7.58
CA ALA A 95 3.72 0.95 -8.82
C ALA A 95 2.35 0.29 -8.82
N MET A 96 1.34 1.02 -9.28
CA MET A 96 -0.02 0.53 -9.46
C MET A 96 -0.48 0.73 -10.89
N LYS A 97 -1.27 -0.21 -11.37
CA LYS A 97 -1.94 -0.10 -12.67
C LYS A 97 -3.35 -0.65 -12.56
N VAL A 98 -4.32 0.11 -13.07
CA VAL A 98 -5.72 -0.33 -13.14
C VAL A 98 -6.09 -0.52 -14.59
N ASN A 99 -6.47 -1.75 -14.94
CA ASN A 99 -6.88 -2.15 -16.28
C ASN A 99 -8.37 -2.45 -16.31
N THR A 100 -9.03 -2.15 -17.44
CA THR A 100 -10.41 -2.59 -17.68
C THR A 100 -10.43 -4.11 -17.88
N LYS A 101 -11.35 -4.79 -17.20
CA LYS A 101 -11.61 -6.21 -17.44
C LYS A 101 -12.97 -6.39 -18.11
N THR A 102 -14.00 -5.79 -17.54
CA THR A 102 -15.34 -5.67 -18.12
C THR A 102 -15.87 -4.28 -17.81
N ALA A 103 -17.09 -3.97 -18.22
CA ALA A 103 -17.71 -2.69 -17.89
C ALA A 103 -17.84 -2.47 -16.38
N ASN A 104 -17.97 -3.55 -15.58
CA ASN A 104 -18.20 -3.50 -14.15
C ASN A 104 -17.08 -4.17 -13.34
N GLU A 105 -15.99 -4.52 -13.98
CA GLU A 105 -14.83 -5.13 -13.33
C GLU A 105 -13.55 -4.54 -13.85
N SER A 106 -12.56 -4.42 -12.96
CA SER A 106 -11.22 -3.98 -13.32
C SER A 106 -10.19 -4.91 -12.72
N GLU A 107 -8.97 -4.78 -13.18
CA GLU A 107 -7.84 -5.53 -12.66
C GLU A 107 -6.85 -4.54 -12.06
N LEU A 108 -6.50 -4.75 -10.79
CA LEU A 108 -5.51 -3.93 -10.09
C LEU A 108 -4.21 -4.71 -9.97
N GLU A 109 -3.16 -4.16 -10.55
CA GLU A 109 -1.80 -4.69 -10.45
C GLU A 109 -1.01 -3.81 -9.50
N ILE A 110 -0.36 -4.44 -8.52
CA ILE A 110 0.51 -3.76 -7.57
C ILE A 110 1.87 -4.42 -7.58
N MET A 111 2.92 -3.61 -7.68
CA MET A 111 4.30 -4.05 -7.51
C MET A 111 4.93 -3.18 -6.44
N ALA A 112 5.51 -3.81 -5.42
CA ALA A 112 6.18 -3.11 -4.33
C ALA A 112 7.59 -3.66 -4.16
N ASP A 113 8.56 -2.74 -4.12
CA ASP A 113 9.97 -3.08 -3.84
C ASP A 113 10.35 -2.38 -2.54
N THR A 114 10.55 -3.17 -1.48
CA THR A 114 10.74 -2.66 -0.13
C THR A 114 12.13 -2.99 0.39
N THR A 115 12.79 -1.98 0.97
CA THR A 115 14.06 -2.10 1.69
C THR A 115 13.78 -1.89 3.17
N PHE A 116 14.28 -2.82 3.99
CA PHE A 116 14.19 -2.75 5.45
C PHE A 116 15.55 -2.34 6.01
N MET A 117 15.54 -1.39 6.95
CA MET A 117 16.74 -0.81 7.53
C MET A 117 16.76 -0.98 9.03
N GLY A 118 17.97 -0.98 9.63
CA GLY A 118 18.15 -1.11 11.06
C GLY A 118 17.66 -2.45 11.58
N ARG A 119 17.06 -2.46 12.76
CA ARG A 119 16.60 -3.69 13.41
C ARG A 119 15.45 -4.38 12.67
N LEU A 120 14.67 -3.62 11.89
CA LEU A 120 13.65 -4.24 11.05
C LEU A 120 14.25 -5.13 9.98
N GLY A 121 15.44 -4.78 9.48
CA GLY A 121 16.15 -5.60 8.52
C GLY A 121 16.69 -6.91 9.08
N GLU A 122 16.76 -7.04 10.40
CA GLU A 122 17.21 -8.26 11.07
C GLU A 122 16.12 -9.33 11.15
N LEU A 123 14.86 -8.95 10.91
CA LEU A 123 13.78 -9.93 10.82
C LEU A 123 13.99 -10.81 9.60
N GLY A 124 13.76 -12.11 9.73
CA GLY A 124 13.95 -13.03 8.63
C GLY A 124 13.04 -12.73 7.44
N GLN A 125 13.58 -12.83 6.23
CA GLN A 125 12.81 -12.58 5.00
C GLN A 125 11.49 -13.39 4.91
N PRO A 126 11.45 -14.68 5.31
CA PRO A 126 10.20 -15.43 5.27
C PRO A 126 9.09 -14.82 6.12
N ILE A 127 9.44 -14.30 7.31
CA ILE A 127 8.48 -13.66 8.22
C ILE A 127 7.96 -12.36 7.63
N ILE A 128 8.86 -11.52 7.14
CA ILE A 128 8.51 -10.23 6.52
C ILE A 128 7.65 -10.45 5.27
N ARG A 129 8.05 -11.39 4.41
CA ARG A 129 7.34 -11.67 3.18
C ARG A 129 5.92 -12.17 3.43
N ARG A 130 5.75 -13.03 4.43
CA ARG A 130 4.41 -13.52 4.83
C ARG A 130 3.53 -12.38 5.29
N LYS A 131 4.05 -11.51 6.15
CA LYS A 131 3.31 -10.35 6.65
C LYS A 131 2.92 -9.40 5.50
N ALA A 132 3.85 -9.13 4.61
CA ALA A 132 3.60 -8.25 3.47
C ALA A 132 2.55 -8.82 2.52
N ARG A 133 2.61 -10.12 2.22
CA ARG A 133 1.61 -10.78 1.39
C ARG A 133 0.23 -10.76 2.03
N ASN A 134 0.15 -11.08 3.32
CA ASN A 134 -1.12 -11.07 4.05
C ASN A 134 -1.73 -9.66 4.07
N THR A 135 -0.91 -8.66 4.28
CA THR A 135 -1.35 -7.26 4.27
C THR A 135 -1.89 -6.87 2.90
N LEU A 136 -1.21 -7.28 1.83
CA LEU A 136 -1.64 -6.98 0.47
C LEU A 136 -2.94 -7.72 0.10
N GLU A 137 -3.08 -8.97 0.51
CA GLU A 137 -4.32 -9.73 0.33
C GLU A 137 -5.49 -9.08 1.06
N ASP A 138 -5.27 -8.64 2.29
CA ASP A 138 -6.29 -7.95 3.07
C ASP A 138 -6.65 -6.60 2.44
N PHE A 139 -5.66 -5.89 1.93
CA PHE A 139 -5.90 -4.64 1.20
C PHE A 139 -6.82 -4.87 0.00
N MET A 140 -6.51 -5.87 -0.82
CA MET A 140 -7.32 -6.19 -2.00
C MET A 140 -8.75 -6.59 -1.62
N LYS A 141 -8.89 -7.39 -0.57
CA LYS A 141 -10.19 -7.81 -0.05
C LYS A 141 -11.01 -6.61 0.45
N ASN A 142 -10.38 -5.74 1.23
CA ASN A 142 -11.03 -4.56 1.79
C ASN A 142 -11.42 -3.56 0.69
N LEU A 143 -10.56 -3.39 -0.31
CA LEU A 143 -10.83 -2.55 -1.46
C LEU A 143 -12.03 -3.09 -2.24
N GLY A 144 -12.09 -4.40 -2.45
CA GLY A 144 -13.21 -5.04 -3.10
C GLY A 144 -14.52 -4.82 -2.38
N LYS A 145 -14.52 -4.90 -1.05
CA LYS A 145 -15.71 -4.62 -0.22
C LYS A 145 -16.14 -3.16 -0.32
N LEU A 146 -15.19 -2.24 -0.33
CA LEU A 146 -15.46 -0.81 -0.42
C LEU A 146 -16.09 -0.44 -1.76
N LEU A 147 -15.69 -1.12 -2.84
CA LEU A 147 -16.14 -0.85 -4.20
C LEU A 147 -17.30 -1.73 -4.66
N ALA A 148 -17.66 -2.76 -3.91
CA ALA A 148 -18.78 -3.64 -4.26
C ALA A 148 -20.09 -2.87 -4.27
N PRO A 149 -21.00 -3.13 -5.25
CA PRO A 149 -22.28 -2.47 -5.33
C PRO A 149 -23.18 -2.81 -4.15
#